data_b56c7cfb638528ac3586ebcf9b5e2a89
#
_entry.id   b56c7cfb638528ac3586ebcf9b5e2a89
#
_cell.length_a   1.000
_cell.length_b   1.000
_cell.length_c   1.000
_cell.angle_alpha   90.00
_cell.angle_beta   90.00
_cell.angle_gamma   90.00
#
_symmetry.space_group_name_H-M   'P 1'
#
loop_
_entity.id
_entity.type
_entity.pdbx_description
1 polymer ?
#
loop_
_entity_poly.entity_id
_entity_poly.type
_entity_poly.pdbx_seq_one_letter_code
_entity_poly.pdbx_strand_id
1 'polypeptide(L)'
;MKILTYKKIDANFSPWSPVYFDVALAVMNFISLERFEVIHIGSTSFKVGGKGIIDLAILYKNNDLALAIQHLSTLGFQDQINVKPFPPERPRKDGAVYVNGKEY
;
A
#
# COMPACT_ATOMS: atom_id res chain seq x y z
N MET A 1 7.56 10.57 6.89
CA MET A 1 7.46 9.73 5.67
C MET A 1 6.71 10.50 4.59
N LYS A 2 7.09 10.31 3.36
CA LYS A 2 6.42 10.95 2.21
C LYS A 2 6.00 9.87 1.22
N ILE A 3 4.77 9.95 0.73
CA ILE A 3 4.27 9.04 -0.31
C ILE A 3 4.62 9.64 -1.66
N LEU A 4 5.37 8.89 -2.45
CA LEU A 4 5.81 9.27 -3.79
C LEU A 4 4.84 8.75 -4.83
N THR A 5 4.90 9.34 -6.04
CA THR A 5 4.12 8.84 -7.17
C THR A 5 4.54 7.41 -7.51
N TYR A 6 3.56 6.53 -7.59
CA TYR A 6 3.79 5.15 -8.01
C TYR A 6 4.09 5.11 -9.50
N LYS A 7 5.16 4.39 -9.86
CA LYS A 7 5.50 4.11 -11.25
C LYS A 7 5.47 2.62 -11.48
N LYS A 8 4.80 2.19 -12.53
CA LYS A 8 4.81 0.79 -12.91
C LYS A 8 6.23 0.39 -13.28
N ILE A 9 6.80 -0.56 -12.54
CA ILE A 9 8.12 -1.12 -12.82
C ILE A 9 7.97 -2.46 -13.53
N ASP A 10 9.02 -2.84 -14.28
CA ASP A 10 9.04 -4.15 -14.92
C ASP A 10 8.94 -5.26 -13.88
N ALA A 11 8.23 -6.32 -14.25
CA ALA A 11 7.96 -7.44 -13.36
C ALA A 11 9.20 -8.31 -13.20
N ASN A 12 10.17 -7.85 -12.43
CA ASN A 12 11.34 -8.62 -12.06
C ASN A 12 11.09 -9.35 -10.74
N PHE A 13 11.45 -10.62 -10.71
CA PHE A 13 11.39 -11.39 -9.48
C PHE A 13 12.45 -10.87 -8.49
N SER A 14 12.01 -10.64 -7.26
CA SER A 14 12.90 -10.32 -6.13
C SER A 14 12.70 -11.33 -5.00
N PRO A 15 13.77 -11.87 -4.43
CA PRO A 15 13.66 -12.73 -3.25
C PRO A 15 13.04 -11.95 -2.10
N TRP A 16 12.34 -12.66 -1.21
CA TRP A 16 11.80 -12.03 -0.02
C TRP A 16 12.93 -11.60 0.93
N SER A 17 12.72 -10.49 1.62
CA SER A 17 13.65 -9.96 2.63
C SER A 17 12.86 -9.45 3.84
N PRO A 18 13.42 -9.57 5.06
CA PRO A 18 12.79 -9.01 6.26
C PRO A 18 12.50 -7.51 6.17
N VAL A 19 13.22 -6.78 5.32
CA VAL A 19 13.00 -5.34 5.12
C VAL A 19 11.57 -5.02 4.69
N TYR A 20 10.90 -5.94 4.00
CA TYR A 20 9.49 -5.73 3.61
C TYR A 20 8.58 -5.57 4.83
N PHE A 21 8.84 -6.28 5.93
CA PHE A 21 8.08 -6.09 7.16
C PHE A 21 8.35 -4.72 7.80
N ASP A 22 9.60 -4.27 7.77
CA ASP A 22 9.96 -2.96 8.32
C ASP A 22 9.29 -1.84 7.52
N VAL A 23 9.33 -1.92 6.20
CA VAL A 23 8.70 -0.93 5.32
C VAL A 23 7.18 -0.97 5.48
N ALA A 24 6.57 -2.16 5.48
CA ALA A 24 5.14 -2.31 5.69
C ALA A 24 4.70 -1.68 7.01
N LEU A 25 5.42 -1.97 8.10
CA LEU A 25 5.10 -1.41 9.41
C LEU A 25 5.19 0.12 9.41
N ALA A 26 6.22 0.68 8.79
CA ALA A 26 6.40 2.13 8.70
C ALA A 26 5.22 2.78 7.95
N VAL A 27 4.81 2.18 6.82
CA VAL A 27 3.68 2.69 6.04
C VAL A 27 2.37 2.52 6.81
N MET A 28 2.15 1.36 7.43
CA MET A 28 0.97 1.11 8.24
C MET A 28 0.82 2.15 9.35
N ASN A 29 1.89 2.45 10.06
CA ASN A 29 1.88 3.46 11.11
C ASN A 29 1.60 4.86 10.53
N PHE A 30 2.12 5.16 9.35
CA PHE A 30 1.93 6.44 8.70
C PHE A 30 0.47 6.68 8.29
N ILE A 31 -0.22 5.63 7.80
CA ILE A 31 -1.61 5.75 7.33
C ILE A 31 -2.64 5.44 8.42
N SER A 32 -2.21 4.96 9.58
CA SER A 32 -3.10 4.52 10.67
C SER A 32 -3.95 5.66 11.22
N LEU A 33 -5.23 5.36 11.44
CA LEU A 33 -6.18 6.19 12.18
C LEU A 33 -6.95 5.28 13.13
N GLU A 34 -7.50 5.84 14.22
CA GLU A 34 -8.29 5.08 15.19
C GLU A 34 -9.46 4.34 14.56
N ARG A 35 -10.00 4.89 13.46
CA ARG A 35 -11.21 4.34 12.80
C ARG A 35 -10.90 3.22 11.83
N PHE A 36 -9.63 2.95 11.54
CA PHE A 36 -9.22 1.97 10.55
C PHE A 36 -8.30 0.94 11.16
N GLU A 37 -8.47 -0.30 10.75
CA GLU A 37 -7.48 -1.34 10.96
C GLU A 37 -6.70 -1.51 9.66
N VAL A 38 -5.37 -1.51 9.73
CA VAL A 38 -4.49 -1.69 8.58
C VAL A 38 -3.75 -3.01 8.75
N ILE A 39 -3.79 -3.86 7.72
CA ILE A 39 -3.12 -5.16 7.74
C ILE A 39 -2.22 -5.32 6.53
N HIS A 40 -1.11 -6.01 6.72
CA HIS A 40 -0.18 -6.38 5.65
C HIS A 40 -0.67 -7.68 5.01
N ILE A 41 -0.88 -7.67 3.69
CA ILE A 41 -1.37 -8.80 2.92
C ILE A 41 -0.44 -9.08 1.74
N GLY A 42 -0.80 -10.07 0.92
CA GLY A 42 -0.07 -10.36 -0.31
C GLY A 42 1.24 -11.11 -0.10
N SER A 43 2.03 -11.26 -1.18
CA SER A 43 3.23 -12.11 -1.20
C SER A 43 4.27 -11.71 -0.17
N THR A 44 4.51 -10.41 0.02
CA THR A 44 5.51 -9.94 0.99
C THR A 44 5.12 -10.25 2.43
N SER A 45 3.82 -10.35 2.75
CA SER A 45 3.35 -10.72 4.09
C SER A 45 3.53 -12.20 4.39
N PHE A 46 3.57 -13.05 3.36
CA PHE A 46 3.75 -14.48 3.48
C PHE A 46 5.20 -14.94 3.31
N LYS A 47 6.14 -14.02 3.26
CA LYS A 47 7.57 -14.30 3.06
C LYS A 47 7.84 -15.01 1.72
N VAL A 48 7.09 -14.66 0.70
CA VAL A 48 7.23 -15.23 -0.65
C VAL A 48 7.87 -14.18 -1.56
N GLY A 49 8.84 -14.61 -2.36
CA GLY A 49 9.43 -13.75 -3.39
C GLY A 49 8.41 -13.36 -4.46
N GLY A 50 8.68 -12.26 -5.14
CA GLY A 50 7.80 -11.76 -6.18
C GLY A 50 8.27 -10.42 -6.71
N LYS A 51 7.34 -9.54 -7.06
CA LYS A 51 7.65 -8.21 -7.62
C LYS A 51 8.19 -7.21 -6.58
N GLY A 52 8.17 -7.56 -5.30
CA GLY A 52 8.61 -6.65 -4.24
C GLY A 52 7.62 -5.55 -3.92
N ILE A 53 6.37 -5.72 -4.30
CA ILE A 53 5.29 -4.78 -3.99
C ILE A 53 4.68 -5.14 -2.65
N ILE A 54 4.54 -4.15 -1.79
CA ILE A 54 3.91 -4.31 -0.48
C ILE A 54 2.43 -4.01 -0.63
N ASP A 55 1.58 -4.97 -0.27
CA ASP A 55 0.14 -4.82 -0.30
C ASP A 55 -0.40 -4.65 1.11
N LEU A 56 -1.19 -3.62 1.31
CA LEU A 56 -1.86 -3.33 2.58
C LEU A 56 -3.36 -3.29 2.36
N ALA A 57 -4.11 -3.73 3.35
CA ALA A 57 -5.56 -3.59 3.34
C ALA A 57 -6.00 -2.72 4.51
N ILE A 58 -6.94 -1.81 4.25
CA ILE A 58 -7.57 -1.00 5.28
C ILE A 58 -8.98 -1.54 5.51
N LEU A 59 -9.24 -1.99 6.73
CA LEU A 59 -10.56 -2.41 7.15
C LEU A 59 -11.29 -1.21 7.72
N TYR A 60 -12.47 -0.92 7.21
CA TYR A 60 -13.28 0.23 7.60
C TYR A 60 -14.68 -0.18 8.01
N LYS A 61 -15.32 0.65 8.82
CA LYS A 61 -16.71 0.44 9.22
C LYS A 61 -17.66 1.10 8.21
N ASN A 62 -18.94 0.76 8.27
CA ASN A 62 -19.97 1.00 7.25
C ASN A 62 -19.96 2.37 6.56
N ASN A 63 -19.66 3.45 7.24
CA ASN A 63 -19.73 4.81 6.67
C ASN A 63 -18.36 5.45 6.48
N ASP A 64 -17.28 4.69 6.64
CA ASP A 64 -15.93 5.24 6.66
C ASP A 64 -15.17 5.06 5.32
N LEU A 65 -15.80 4.49 4.29
CA LEU A 65 -15.13 4.28 3.00
C LEU A 65 -14.67 5.61 2.37
N ALA A 66 -15.56 6.60 2.30
CA ALA A 66 -15.22 7.90 1.74
C ALA A 66 -14.11 8.58 2.53
N LEU A 67 -14.14 8.46 3.86
CA LEU A 67 -13.10 9.00 4.73
C LEU A 67 -11.75 8.30 4.49
N ALA A 68 -11.74 6.98 4.33
CA ALA A 68 -10.53 6.22 4.04
C ALA A 68 -9.93 6.64 2.69
N ILE A 69 -10.75 6.76 1.66
CA ILE A 69 -10.32 7.21 0.32
C ILE A 69 -9.72 8.61 0.40
N GLN A 70 -10.41 9.54 1.06
CA GLN A 70 -9.93 10.91 1.19
C GLN A 70 -8.63 10.97 1.99
N HIS A 71 -8.52 10.20 3.06
CA HIS A 71 -7.31 10.15 3.89
C HIS A 71 -6.10 9.70 3.08
N LEU A 72 -6.21 8.61 2.33
CA LEU A 72 -5.13 8.12 1.48
C LEU A 72 -4.76 9.11 0.39
N SER A 73 -5.74 9.75 -0.24
CA SER A 73 -5.48 10.77 -1.26
C SER A 73 -4.75 11.98 -0.67
N THR A 74 -5.12 12.41 0.52
CA THR A 74 -4.46 13.52 1.23
C THR A 74 -3.00 13.18 1.55
N LEU A 75 -2.70 11.93 1.85
CA LEU A 75 -1.34 11.47 2.13
C LEU A 75 -0.48 11.33 0.87
N GLY A 76 -1.06 11.35 -0.32
CA GLY A 76 -0.34 11.29 -1.58
C GLY A 76 -0.53 10.01 -2.38
N PHE A 77 -1.35 9.07 -1.92
CA PHE A 77 -1.68 7.89 -2.69
C PHE A 77 -2.56 8.27 -3.89
N GLN A 78 -2.37 7.60 -5.01
CA GLN A 78 -3.06 7.88 -6.27
C GLN A 78 -4.00 6.76 -6.66
N ASP A 79 -5.00 7.09 -7.48
CA ASP A 79 -5.87 6.07 -8.07
C ASP A 79 -5.08 5.19 -9.02
N GLN A 80 -5.46 3.90 -9.06
CA GLN A 80 -4.87 2.98 -10.00
C GLN A 80 -5.26 3.39 -11.44
N ILE A 81 -4.24 3.46 -12.31
CA ILE A 81 -4.41 3.82 -13.72
C ILE A 81 -4.24 2.57 -14.59
N ASN A 82 -5.02 2.45 -15.67
CA ASN A 82 -4.83 1.47 -16.75
C ASN A 82 -5.09 0.01 -16.41
N VAL A 83 -5.95 -0.28 -15.44
CA VAL A 83 -6.30 -1.65 -15.08
C VAL A 83 -7.81 -1.76 -14.90
N LYS A 84 -8.34 -2.98 -14.89
CA LYS A 84 -9.74 -3.19 -14.54
C LYS A 84 -10.08 -2.47 -13.24
N PRO A 85 -11.11 -1.62 -13.22
CA PRO A 85 -11.46 -0.93 -11.99
C PRO A 85 -11.82 -1.94 -10.90
N PHE A 86 -11.35 -1.68 -9.70
CA PHE A 86 -11.78 -2.43 -8.53
C PHE A 86 -13.23 -2.09 -8.21
N PRO A 87 -13.98 -2.98 -7.55
CA PRO A 87 -15.32 -2.67 -7.12
C PRO A 87 -15.35 -1.37 -6.30
N PRO A 88 -16.41 -0.54 -6.43
CA PRO A 88 -16.49 0.72 -5.68
C PRO A 88 -16.32 0.56 -4.16
N GLU A 89 -16.71 -0.59 -3.62
CA GLU A 89 -16.57 -0.89 -2.18
C GLU A 89 -15.14 -1.30 -1.79
N ARG A 90 -14.27 -1.56 -2.78
CA ARG A 90 -12.86 -1.93 -2.55
C ARG A 90 -11.96 -1.23 -3.55
N PRO A 91 -11.88 0.10 -3.50
CA PRO A 91 -11.01 0.84 -4.39
C PRO A 91 -9.54 0.57 -4.08
N ARG A 92 -8.69 0.66 -5.09
CA ARG A 92 -7.26 0.53 -4.95
C ARG A 92 -6.58 1.90 -5.05
N LYS A 93 -5.65 2.14 -4.16
CA LYS A 93 -4.77 3.30 -4.18
C LYS A 93 -3.32 2.83 -4.27
N ASP A 94 -2.53 3.51 -5.05
CA ASP A 94 -1.12 3.19 -5.26
C ASP A 94 -0.23 4.34 -4.79
N GLY A 95 0.95 4.00 -4.29
CA GLY A 95 1.97 4.96 -3.90
C GLY A 95 3.32 4.27 -3.78
N ALA A 96 4.35 5.06 -3.56
CA ALA A 96 5.69 4.56 -3.34
C ALA A 96 6.31 5.27 -2.15
N VAL A 97 7.24 4.59 -1.48
CA VAL A 97 7.99 5.18 -0.36
C VAL A 97 9.47 4.92 -0.55
N TYR A 98 10.28 5.84 -0.07
CA TYR A 98 11.74 5.73 -0.10
C TYR A 98 12.24 5.46 1.30
N VAL A 99 12.87 4.31 1.48
CA VAL A 99 13.36 3.88 2.79
C VAL A 99 14.78 3.34 2.64
N ASN A 100 15.71 3.91 3.39
CA ASN A 100 17.10 3.48 3.44
C ASN A 100 17.76 3.37 2.05
N GLY A 101 17.49 4.32 1.16
CA GLY A 101 18.09 4.36 -0.15
C GLY A 101 17.41 3.53 -1.23
N LYS A 102 16.24 2.96 -0.94
CA LYS A 102 15.48 2.16 -1.90
C LYS A 102 14.02 2.57 -1.93
N GLU A 103 13.42 2.54 -3.12
CA GLU A 103 12.00 2.80 -3.33
C GLU A 103 11.20 1.50 -3.26
N TYR A 104 10.07 1.57 -2.57
CA TYR A 104 9.13 0.46 -2.43
C TYR A 104 7.74 0.83 -2.91
#